data_b19eaf99a841521e7c264ac24f977540
#
_entry.id   b19eaf99a841521e7c264ac24f977540
#
_cell.length_a   1.000
_cell.length_b   1.000
_cell.length_c   1.000
_cell.angle_alpha   90.00
_cell.angle_beta   90.00
_cell.angle_gamma   90.00
#
_symmetry.space_group_name_H-M   'P 1'
#
loop_
_entity.id
_entity.type
_entity.pdbx_description
1 polymer ?
#
loop_
_entity_poly.entity_id
_entity_poly.type
_entity_poly.pdbx_seq_one_letter_code
_entity_poly.pdbx_strand_id
1 'polypeptide(L)'
;IITVHAEACTHLDRTIEKIKESGVLASVALNPATDLSCLDYILPKLDMVLLMTVNPGYGGQKYIPYLTDKIRDLRQIVEKRNLKTDIEVDGGVTLNNVRGILDAGANIIVAGSAVFHGDVRSNVEEFLKVM
;
A
#
# COMPACT_ATOMS: atom_id res chain seq x y z
N ILE A 1 -3.00 12.33 -5.45
CA ILE A 1 -1.79 11.49 -5.45
C ILE A 1 -1.73 10.64 -6.71
N ILE A 2 -0.54 10.46 -7.27
CA ILE A 2 -0.32 9.56 -8.42
C ILE A 2 0.59 8.43 -7.97
N THR A 3 0.10 7.19 -8.14
CA THR A 3 0.83 5.96 -7.80
C THR A 3 1.31 5.28 -9.08
N VAL A 4 2.59 4.93 -9.12
CA VAL A 4 3.19 4.17 -10.23
C VAL A 4 3.82 2.89 -9.70
N HIS A 5 3.70 1.79 -10.44
CA HIS A 5 4.39 0.55 -10.10
C HIS A 5 5.89 0.67 -10.35
N ALA A 6 6.71 0.29 -9.39
CA ALA A 6 8.17 0.26 -9.54
C ALA A 6 8.57 -0.59 -10.74
N GLU A 7 7.91 -1.74 -10.90
CA GLU A 7 8.17 -2.71 -11.97
C GLU A 7 7.81 -2.20 -13.38
N ALA A 8 6.97 -1.15 -13.46
CA ALA A 8 6.56 -0.54 -14.73
C ALA A 8 7.44 0.65 -15.13
N CYS A 9 8.36 1.09 -14.27
CA CYS A 9 9.14 2.31 -14.46
C CYS A 9 10.62 2.00 -14.69
N THR A 10 11.12 2.14 -15.91
CA THR A 10 12.56 2.01 -16.21
C THR A 10 13.41 3.01 -15.43
N HIS A 11 12.92 4.25 -15.27
CA HIS A 11 13.59 5.32 -14.55
C HIS A 11 12.67 5.86 -13.45
N LEU A 12 12.51 5.07 -12.37
CA LEU A 12 11.56 5.35 -11.31
C LEU A 12 11.77 6.73 -10.66
N ASP A 13 13.01 7.09 -10.33
CA ASP A 13 13.34 8.39 -9.74
C ASP A 13 12.86 9.55 -10.60
N ARG A 14 13.16 9.53 -11.91
CA ARG A 14 12.69 10.54 -12.86
C ARG A 14 11.17 10.62 -12.93
N THR A 15 10.48 9.48 -12.85
CA THR A 15 9.01 9.42 -12.87
C THR A 15 8.44 10.11 -11.64
N ILE A 16 9.00 9.84 -10.45
CA ILE A 16 8.61 10.47 -9.19
C ILE A 16 8.84 11.98 -9.25
N GLU A 17 9.99 12.43 -9.74
CA GLU A 17 10.27 13.86 -9.89
C GLU A 17 9.23 14.56 -10.78
N LYS A 18 8.89 13.99 -11.93
CA LYS A 18 7.85 14.55 -12.82
C LYS A 18 6.48 14.64 -12.15
N ILE A 19 6.10 13.65 -11.34
CA ILE A 19 4.86 13.69 -10.58
C ILE A 19 4.89 14.88 -9.61
N LYS A 20 5.97 15.03 -8.85
CA LYS A 20 6.11 16.12 -7.87
C LYS A 20 6.20 17.50 -8.52
N GLU A 21 6.86 17.62 -9.65
CA GLU A 21 6.91 18.87 -10.46
C GLU A 21 5.50 19.31 -10.91
N SER A 22 4.57 18.36 -11.08
CA SER A 22 3.17 18.66 -11.41
C SER A 22 2.35 19.14 -10.19
N GLY A 23 2.95 19.28 -9.01
CA GLY A 23 2.30 19.75 -7.80
C GLY A 23 1.40 18.72 -7.10
N VAL A 24 1.53 17.42 -7.43
CA VAL A 24 0.76 16.33 -6.82
C VAL A 24 1.63 15.40 -6.00
N LEU A 25 1.04 14.71 -5.03
CA LEU A 25 1.72 13.73 -4.20
C LEU A 25 2.15 12.51 -5.04
N ALA A 26 3.32 11.96 -4.72
CA ALA A 26 3.90 10.83 -5.44
C ALA A 26 3.89 9.56 -4.59
N SER A 27 3.46 8.46 -5.20
CA SER A 27 3.45 7.13 -4.58
C SER A 27 4.05 6.08 -5.49
N VAL A 28 4.64 5.05 -4.87
CA VAL A 28 5.15 3.87 -5.57
C VAL A 28 4.43 2.62 -5.09
N ALA A 29 3.93 1.84 -6.04
CA ALA A 29 3.37 0.52 -5.78
C ALA A 29 4.42 -0.57 -5.97
N LEU A 30 4.43 -1.57 -5.08
CA LEU A 30 5.28 -2.76 -5.14
C LEU A 30 4.44 -4.03 -5.21
N ASN A 31 4.80 -4.91 -6.12
CA ASN A 31 4.25 -6.27 -6.17
C ASN A 31 4.70 -7.11 -4.96
N PRO A 32 4.01 -8.22 -4.65
CA PRO A 32 4.34 -9.06 -3.50
C PRO A 32 5.82 -9.44 -3.40
N ALA A 33 6.42 -9.88 -4.51
CA ALA A 33 7.80 -10.36 -4.54
C ALA A 33 8.87 -9.26 -4.72
N THR A 34 8.47 -8.01 -4.99
CA THR A 34 9.42 -6.90 -5.17
C THR A 34 10.01 -6.48 -3.83
N ASP A 35 11.34 -6.51 -3.73
CA ASP A 35 12.06 -6.18 -2.51
C ASP A 35 11.95 -4.69 -2.15
N LEU A 36 11.92 -4.38 -0.84
CA LEU A 36 11.84 -3.01 -0.33
C LEU A 36 13.10 -2.17 -0.64
N SER A 37 14.24 -2.81 -0.88
CA SER A 37 15.49 -2.13 -1.21
C SER A 37 15.42 -1.28 -2.48
N CYS A 38 14.48 -1.56 -3.39
CA CYS A 38 14.26 -0.71 -4.55
C CYS A 38 13.81 0.72 -4.19
N LEU A 39 13.35 0.93 -2.96
CA LEU A 39 12.95 2.24 -2.43
C LEU A 39 14.08 2.97 -1.69
N ASP A 40 15.21 2.34 -1.41
CA ASP A 40 16.22 2.85 -0.48
C ASP A 40 16.66 4.29 -0.75
N TYR A 41 16.84 4.64 -2.00
CA TYR A 41 17.29 5.99 -2.39
C TYR A 41 16.14 6.97 -2.65
N ILE A 42 14.94 6.48 -2.96
CA ILE A 42 13.81 7.33 -3.36
C ILE A 42 12.76 7.51 -2.25
N LEU A 43 12.78 6.67 -1.22
CA LEU A 43 11.79 6.70 -0.13
C LEU A 43 11.60 8.09 0.50
N PRO A 44 12.66 8.91 0.71
CA PRO A 44 12.47 10.27 1.24
C PRO A 44 11.71 11.23 0.31
N LYS A 45 11.57 10.89 -0.98
CA LYS A 45 10.80 11.67 -1.96
C LYS A 45 9.34 11.26 -2.03
N LEU A 46 8.97 10.10 -1.45
CA LEU A 46 7.65 9.51 -1.55
C LEU A 46 6.71 10.01 -0.44
N ASP A 47 5.51 10.35 -0.83
CA ASP A 47 4.43 10.69 0.09
C ASP A 47 3.70 9.42 0.56
N MET A 48 3.71 8.35 -0.26
CA MET A 48 3.07 7.08 0.05
C MET A 48 3.78 5.91 -0.65
N VAL A 49 3.70 4.72 -0.06
CA VAL A 49 4.06 3.44 -0.69
C VAL A 49 2.85 2.52 -0.62
N LEU A 50 2.44 2.00 -1.78
CA LEU A 50 1.40 0.98 -1.89
C LEU A 50 2.04 -0.41 -1.95
N LEU A 51 1.72 -1.27 -1.00
CA LEU A 51 2.07 -2.68 -1.05
C LEU A 51 0.89 -3.49 -1.59
N MET A 52 1.09 -4.11 -2.75
CA MET A 52 0.12 -5.08 -3.27
C MET A 52 0.15 -6.32 -2.39
N THR A 53 -0.99 -6.67 -1.83
CA THR A 53 -1.14 -7.83 -0.95
C THR A 53 -1.80 -9.03 -1.65
N VAL A 54 -1.92 -8.93 -2.96
CA VAL A 54 -2.23 -9.99 -3.94
C VAL A 54 -1.35 -9.78 -5.17
N ASN A 55 -1.25 -10.77 -6.05
CA ASN A 55 -0.63 -10.54 -7.37
C ASN A 55 -1.61 -9.77 -8.26
N PRO A 56 -1.26 -8.55 -8.73
CA PRO A 56 -2.16 -7.74 -9.53
C PRO A 56 -2.62 -8.44 -10.81
N GLY A 57 -3.88 -8.21 -11.22
CA GLY A 57 -4.42 -8.75 -12.47
C GLY A 57 -5.93 -8.98 -12.44
N TYR A 58 -6.50 -9.35 -11.30
CA TYR A 58 -7.96 -9.52 -11.14
C TYR A 58 -8.39 -9.34 -9.68
N GLY A 59 -9.65 -8.96 -9.46
CA GLY A 59 -10.21 -8.74 -8.14
C GLY A 59 -10.59 -10.02 -7.39
N GLY A 60 -10.92 -9.90 -6.09
CA GLY A 60 -11.42 -11.00 -5.27
C GLY A 60 -10.39 -12.04 -4.85
N GLN A 61 -9.11 -11.76 -5.02
CA GLN A 61 -8.02 -12.64 -4.59
C GLN A 61 -7.90 -12.65 -3.06
N LYS A 62 -7.35 -13.75 -2.54
CA LYS A 62 -7.04 -13.88 -1.11
C LYS A 62 -5.75 -13.13 -0.77
N TYR A 63 -5.77 -12.47 0.37
CA TYR A 63 -4.59 -11.84 0.97
C TYR A 63 -3.41 -12.82 1.09
N ILE A 64 -2.22 -12.36 0.74
CA ILE A 64 -0.99 -13.16 0.85
C ILE A 64 -0.38 -12.96 2.24
N PRO A 65 -0.36 -13.98 3.14
CA PRO A 65 -0.07 -13.79 4.56
C PRO A 65 1.31 -13.20 4.87
N TYR A 66 2.35 -13.55 4.12
CA TYR A 66 3.72 -13.05 4.37
C TYR A 66 3.87 -11.55 4.11
N LEU A 67 2.91 -10.91 3.44
CA LEU A 67 2.92 -9.47 3.20
C LEU A 67 2.72 -8.67 4.50
N THR A 68 2.15 -9.29 5.54
CA THR A 68 2.07 -8.66 6.87
C THR A 68 3.47 -8.35 7.42
N ASP A 69 4.44 -9.22 7.20
CA ASP A 69 5.83 -8.98 7.60
C ASP A 69 6.47 -7.88 6.75
N LYS A 70 6.22 -7.88 5.43
CA LYS A 70 6.69 -6.81 4.54
C LYS A 70 6.13 -5.42 4.92
N ILE A 71 4.85 -5.34 5.33
CA ILE A 71 4.26 -4.10 5.84
C ILE A 71 5.01 -3.63 7.09
N ARG A 72 5.28 -4.54 8.02
CA ARG A 72 6.02 -4.27 9.27
C ARG A 72 7.44 -3.78 8.99
N ASP A 73 8.14 -4.44 8.07
CA ASP A 73 9.50 -4.06 7.67
C ASP A 73 9.52 -2.66 7.06
N LEU A 74 8.58 -2.35 6.17
CA LEU A 74 8.48 -1.00 5.59
C LEU A 74 8.17 0.06 6.67
N ARG A 75 7.26 -0.22 7.61
CA ARG A 75 6.95 0.69 8.72
C ARG A 75 8.19 0.97 9.56
N GLN A 76 8.96 -0.05 9.91
CA GLN A 76 10.23 0.11 10.64
C GLN A 76 11.24 0.98 9.87
N ILE A 77 11.34 0.81 8.55
CA ILE A 77 12.22 1.64 7.72
C ILE A 77 11.77 3.10 7.74
N VAL A 78 10.47 3.36 7.56
CA VAL A 78 9.89 4.71 7.59
C VAL A 78 10.15 5.39 8.94
N GLU A 79 9.91 4.70 10.04
CA GLU A 79 10.13 5.20 11.41
C GLU A 79 11.62 5.45 11.70
N LYS A 80 12.48 4.48 11.40
CA LYS A 80 13.93 4.59 11.60
C LYS A 80 14.53 5.78 10.84
N ARG A 81 13.99 6.09 9.67
CA ARG A 81 14.43 7.23 8.84
C ARG A 81 13.67 8.53 9.18
N ASN A 82 12.77 8.52 10.17
CA ASN A 82 11.92 9.65 10.57
C ASN A 82 11.16 10.28 9.39
N LEU A 83 10.61 9.43 8.51
CA LEU A 83 9.83 9.84 7.34
C LEU A 83 8.33 9.88 7.69
N LYS A 84 7.57 10.66 6.92
CA LYS A 84 6.10 10.76 7.04
C LYS A 84 5.37 10.02 5.92
N THR A 85 6.02 9.06 5.31
CA THR A 85 5.48 8.29 4.20
C THR A 85 4.33 7.41 4.66
N ASP A 86 3.17 7.56 4.02
CA ASP A 86 2.02 6.69 4.25
C ASP A 86 2.26 5.29 3.68
N ILE A 87 1.64 4.29 4.29
CA ILE A 87 1.70 2.90 3.83
C ILE A 87 0.29 2.44 3.50
N GLU A 88 0.03 2.28 2.20
CA GLU A 88 -1.22 1.77 1.66
C GLU A 88 -1.10 0.28 1.35
N VAL A 89 -2.18 -0.46 1.53
CA VAL A 89 -2.30 -1.86 1.09
C VAL A 89 -3.52 -2.06 0.21
N ASP A 90 -3.36 -2.84 -0.86
CA ASP A 90 -4.44 -3.25 -1.75
C ASP A 90 -4.34 -4.74 -2.07
N GLY A 91 -5.43 -5.45 -1.81
CA GLY A 91 -5.63 -6.84 -2.19
C GLY A 91 -5.99 -7.78 -1.05
N GLY A 92 -7.18 -8.37 -1.16
CA GLY A 92 -7.66 -9.42 -0.24
C GLY A 92 -7.91 -8.96 1.19
N VAL A 93 -8.05 -7.65 1.42
CA VAL A 93 -8.39 -7.10 2.74
C VAL A 93 -9.83 -7.43 3.09
N THR A 94 -10.04 -7.91 4.32
CA THR A 94 -11.33 -8.30 4.88
C THR A 94 -11.42 -7.87 6.33
N LEU A 95 -12.62 -7.92 6.94
CA LEU A 95 -12.79 -7.64 8.36
C LEU A 95 -11.94 -8.56 9.27
N ASN A 96 -11.64 -9.78 8.80
CA ASN A 96 -10.87 -10.74 9.59
C ASN A 96 -9.37 -10.45 9.63
N ASN A 97 -8.83 -9.72 8.67
CA ASN A 97 -7.39 -9.45 8.58
C ASN A 97 -7.00 -7.96 8.70
N VAL A 98 -7.95 -7.03 8.51
CA VAL A 98 -7.67 -5.59 8.50
C VAL A 98 -6.99 -5.12 9.79
N ARG A 99 -7.40 -5.62 10.96
CA ARG A 99 -6.78 -5.23 12.22
C ARG A 99 -5.29 -5.60 12.28
N GLY A 100 -4.94 -6.82 11.86
CA GLY A 100 -3.54 -7.26 11.80
C GLY A 100 -2.71 -6.48 10.78
N ILE A 101 -3.32 -6.02 9.69
CA ILE A 101 -2.69 -5.16 8.68
C ILE A 101 -2.38 -3.77 9.25
N LEU A 102 -3.33 -3.17 9.98
CA LEU A 102 -3.15 -1.90 10.68
C LEU A 102 -2.08 -2.01 11.78
N ASP A 103 -2.13 -3.07 12.59
CA ASP A 103 -1.15 -3.33 13.64
C ASP A 103 0.27 -3.58 13.07
N ALA A 104 0.38 -4.05 11.84
CA ALA A 104 1.66 -4.17 11.13
C ALA A 104 2.21 -2.82 10.64
N GLY A 105 1.38 -1.77 10.59
CA GLY A 105 1.82 -0.41 10.29
C GLY A 105 1.26 0.20 9.01
N ALA A 106 0.34 -0.47 8.30
CA ALA A 106 -0.43 0.18 7.25
C ALA A 106 -1.37 1.22 7.86
N ASN A 107 -1.58 2.34 7.17
CA ASN A 107 -2.48 3.40 7.61
C ASN A 107 -3.49 3.81 6.52
N ILE A 108 -3.38 3.25 5.32
CA ILE A 108 -4.36 3.40 4.23
C ILE A 108 -4.76 1.99 3.75
N ILE A 109 -6.06 1.75 3.71
CA ILE A 109 -6.63 0.44 3.37
C ILE A 109 -7.51 0.54 2.13
N VAL A 110 -7.19 -0.27 1.12
CA VAL A 110 -8.05 -0.46 -0.05
C VAL A 110 -8.77 -1.80 0.09
N ALA A 111 -10.10 -1.75 0.15
CA ALA A 111 -10.94 -2.93 0.22
C ALA A 111 -12.03 -2.85 -0.87
N GLY A 112 -11.90 -3.68 -1.90
CA GLY A 112 -12.85 -3.75 -3.01
C GLY A 112 -13.96 -4.77 -2.73
N SER A 113 -13.72 -6.04 -3.00
CA SER A 113 -14.71 -7.11 -2.90
C SER A 113 -15.37 -7.22 -1.52
N ALA A 114 -14.61 -7.01 -0.45
CA ALA A 114 -15.13 -7.07 0.91
C ALA A 114 -16.12 -5.94 1.23
N VAL A 115 -16.02 -4.79 0.54
CA VAL A 115 -16.94 -3.66 0.69
C VAL A 115 -18.13 -3.79 -0.25
N PHE A 116 -17.89 -4.11 -1.52
CA PHE A 116 -18.91 -4.05 -2.57
C PHE A 116 -19.74 -5.35 -2.72
N HIS A 117 -19.43 -6.41 -1.99
CA HIS A 117 -20.24 -7.62 -1.99
C HIS A 117 -21.34 -7.54 -0.92
N GLY A 118 -22.62 -7.64 -1.35
CA GLY A 118 -23.77 -7.56 -0.44
C GLY A 118 -24.17 -6.13 -0.06
N ASP A 119 -24.43 -5.87 1.23
CA ASP A 119 -24.81 -4.54 1.71
C ASP A 119 -23.58 -3.65 1.93
N VAL A 120 -23.32 -2.79 0.97
CA VAL A 120 -22.17 -1.87 0.96
C VAL A 120 -22.11 -0.98 2.21
N ARG A 121 -23.28 -0.45 2.63
CA ARG A 121 -23.34 0.45 3.78
C ARG A 121 -22.93 -0.26 5.06
N SER A 122 -23.50 -1.43 5.30
CA SER A 122 -23.18 -2.26 6.45
C SER A 122 -21.70 -2.65 6.45
N ASN A 123 -21.17 -3.07 5.29
CA ASN A 123 -19.77 -3.43 5.15
C ASN A 123 -18.82 -2.26 5.50
N VAL A 124 -19.11 -1.05 5.02
CA VAL A 124 -18.32 0.15 5.36
C VAL A 124 -18.38 0.45 6.86
N GLU A 125 -19.59 0.40 7.46
CA GLU A 125 -19.77 0.65 8.89
C GLU A 125 -18.98 -0.36 9.75
N GLU A 126 -18.91 -1.62 9.35
CA GLU A 126 -18.10 -2.64 10.04
C GLU A 126 -16.58 -2.38 9.89
N PHE A 127 -16.10 -2.01 8.71
CA PHE A 127 -14.70 -1.62 8.53
C PHE A 127 -14.33 -0.43 9.42
N LEU A 128 -15.16 0.62 9.46
CA LEU A 128 -14.91 1.82 10.26
C LEU A 128 -14.88 1.54 11.78
N LYS A 129 -15.57 0.51 12.26
CA LYS A 129 -15.50 0.10 13.67
C LYS A 129 -14.16 -0.53 14.05
N VAL A 130 -13.45 -1.10 13.09
CA VAL A 130 -12.18 -1.81 13.31
C VAL A 130 -10.98 -0.88 13.09
N MET A 131 -11.14 0.12 12.24
CA MET A 131 -10.10 1.12 11.93
C MET A 131 -10.00 2.21 13.01
#